data_391202cc8aece63e272606b19c24c5fc
#
_entry.id   391202cc8aece63e272606b19c24c5fc
#
_cell.length_a   1.000
_cell.length_b   1.000
_cell.length_c   1.000
_cell.angle_alpha   90.00
_cell.angle_beta   90.00
_cell.angle_gamma   90.00
#
_symmetry.space_group_name_H-M   'P 1'
#
loop_
_entity.id
_entity.type
_entity.pdbx_description
1 polymer ?
#
loop_
_entity_poly.entity_id
_entity_poly.type
_entity_poly.pdbx_seq_one_letter_code
_entity_poly.pdbx_strand_id
1 'polypeptide(L)'
;MEDLENKKYWIWFSLIKGLGCVRKNNLLKIYGTPEEIYKLSKRELLKVDGIGEETVTNIIEAKNEKILNYHIKYMEKNNIDIIHICEKSYPQALKQIYDAPASLYIRGNKEILNGKNIGIVGCRECTDYGKKAAKYFAYNLSKEKFVNIVSGLAKGVDSYAHWGSVGANIECESTKNCGKKQESFGKINNNCGKINDDCGKLKNDCGKTIAILGNGLDMIYPKENIELANEIIRNGGTIISEYPCGTKPDKMNFPARNRIISGLSKGIIVIEAKEKSGTLITVDFALEQGRDVFVVPGNINSINSVGTNDLIKQGAKMVTSYEDIK
;
A
#
# COMPACT_ATOMS: atom_id res chain seq x y z
N MET A 1 -13.46 -8.70 14.67
CA MET A 1 -13.68 -8.49 13.23
C MET A 1 -15.09 -7.93 13.10
N GLU A 2 -15.25 -6.78 12.48
CA GLU A 2 -16.58 -6.34 12.05
C GLU A 2 -17.15 -7.42 11.13
N ASP A 3 -18.44 -7.71 11.31
CA ASP A 3 -19.15 -8.72 10.55
C ASP A 3 -19.12 -8.36 9.05
N LEU A 4 -18.52 -9.21 8.21
CA LEU A 4 -18.46 -9.02 6.76
C LEU A 4 -19.87 -9.03 6.13
N GLU A 5 -20.85 -9.63 6.80
CA GLU A 5 -22.26 -9.53 6.39
C GLU A 5 -22.75 -8.08 6.34
N ASN A 6 -22.31 -7.23 7.27
CA ASN A 6 -22.64 -5.81 7.26
C ASN A 6 -21.98 -5.05 6.10
N LYS A 7 -20.93 -5.63 5.50
CA LYS A 7 -20.19 -5.06 4.38
C LYS A 7 -20.55 -5.70 3.04
N LYS A 8 -21.53 -6.59 2.99
CA LYS A 8 -21.87 -7.36 1.79
C LYS A 8 -22.14 -6.48 0.56
N TYR A 9 -22.77 -5.33 0.71
CA TYR A 9 -23.05 -4.44 -0.39
C TYR A 9 -21.78 -3.75 -0.93
N TRP A 10 -20.78 -3.50 -0.09
CA TRP A 10 -19.48 -3.00 -0.53
C TRP A 10 -18.70 -4.07 -1.30
N ILE A 11 -18.78 -5.34 -0.85
CA ILE A 11 -18.20 -6.48 -1.57
C ILE A 11 -18.89 -6.62 -2.94
N TRP A 12 -20.24 -6.64 -2.97
CA TRP A 12 -20.99 -6.65 -4.22
C TRP A 12 -20.56 -5.51 -5.15
N PHE A 13 -20.49 -4.29 -4.64
CA PHE A 13 -20.14 -3.09 -5.42
C PHE A 13 -18.73 -3.19 -6.03
N SER A 14 -17.81 -3.84 -5.34
CA SER A 14 -16.46 -4.07 -5.86
C SER A 14 -16.44 -5.10 -7.00
N LEU A 15 -17.37 -6.08 -7.00
CA LEU A 15 -17.46 -7.15 -7.99
C LEU A 15 -18.04 -6.69 -9.34
N ILE A 16 -18.64 -5.51 -9.42
CA ILE A 16 -19.24 -4.99 -10.66
C ILE A 16 -18.16 -4.76 -11.70
N LYS A 17 -18.18 -5.54 -12.77
CA LYS A 17 -17.24 -5.42 -13.89
C LYS A 17 -17.46 -4.14 -14.69
N GLY A 18 -16.40 -3.54 -15.20
CA GLY A 18 -16.48 -2.35 -16.07
C GLY A 18 -16.93 -1.05 -15.37
N LEU A 19 -17.24 -1.09 -14.07
CA LEU A 19 -17.56 0.09 -13.29
C LEU A 19 -16.31 0.63 -12.58
N GLY A 20 -15.62 1.56 -13.23
CA GLY A 20 -14.39 2.19 -12.69
C GLY A 20 -14.65 3.08 -11.47
N CYS A 21 -13.57 3.46 -10.76
CA CYS A 21 -13.63 4.20 -9.50
C CYS A 21 -14.40 5.51 -9.59
N VAL A 22 -14.19 6.31 -10.63
CA VAL A 22 -14.88 7.59 -10.82
C VAL A 22 -16.40 7.39 -10.90
N ARG A 23 -16.87 6.40 -11.71
CA ARG A 23 -18.29 6.08 -11.82
C ARG A 23 -18.85 5.53 -10.51
N LYS A 24 -18.09 4.67 -9.79
CA LYS A 24 -18.46 4.20 -8.46
C LYS A 24 -18.65 5.36 -7.49
N ASN A 25 -17.70 6.27 -7.45
CA ASN A 25 -17.76 7.43 -6.58
C ASN A 25 -18.91 8.37 -6.95
N ASN A 26 -19.24 8.53 -8.25
CA ASN A 26 -20.41 9.31 -8.68
C ASN A 26 -21.73 8.67 -8.22
N LEU A 27 -21.88 7.36 -8.35
CA LEU A 27 -23.04 6.63 -7.82
C LEU A 27 -23.17 6.82 -6.30
N LEU A 28 -22.07 6.71 -5.55
CA LEU A 28 -22.07 6.95 -4.11
C LEU A 28 -22.44 8.40 -3.74
N LYS A 29 -22.02 9.39 -4.53
CA LYS A 29 -22.41 10.79 -4.32
C LYS A 29 -23.92 11.01 -4.51
N ILE A 30 -24.54 10.29 -5.45
CA ILE A 30 -25.98 10.44 -5.77
C ILE A 30 -26.85 9.67 -4.76
N TYR A 31 -26.48 8.42 -4.45
CA TYR A 31 -27.33 7.49 -3.70
C TYR A 31 -26.83 7.19 -2.28
N GLY A 32 -25.66 7.68 -1.91
CA GLY A 32 -25.08 7.57 -0.57
C GLY A 32 -24.41 6.23 -0.28
N THR A 33 -25.07 5.10 -0.48
CA THR A 33 -24.54 3.78 -0.12
C THR A 33 -24.68 2.74 -1.24
N PRO A 34 -23.81 1.71 -1.28
CA PRO A 34 -23.98 0.59 -2.20
C PRO A 34 -25.30 -0.17 -1.99
N GLU A 35 -25.85 -0.19 -0.78
CA GLU A 35 -27.14 -0.81 -0.50
C GLU A 35 -28.27 -0.12 -1.26
N GLU A 36 -28.32 1.20 -1.26
CA GLU A 36 -29.31 1.95 -2.03
C GLU A 36 -29.14 1.75 -3.53
N ILE A 37 -27.89 1.70 -4.01
CA ILE A 37 -27.59 1.40 -5.42
C ILE A 37 -28.04 -0.02 -5.78
N TYR A 38 -27.91 -0.99 -4.87
CA TYR A 38 -28.34 -2.37 -5.07
C TYR A 38 -29.86 -2.48 -5.32
N LYS A 39 -30.65 -1.63 -4.67
CA LYS A 39 -32.14 -1.62 -4.77
C LYS A 39 -32.63 -1.03 -6.10
N LEU A 40 -31.79 -0.26 -6.82
CA LEU A 40 -32.22 0.44 -8.03
C LEU A 40 -32.63 -0.53 -9.16
N SER A 41 -33.69 -0.11 -9.88
CA SER A 41 -34.13 -0.77 -11.10
C SER A 41 -33.26 -0.39 -12.31
N LYS A 42 -33.32 -1.19 -13.39
CA LYS A 42 -32.64 -0.87 -14.67
C LYS A 42 -32.96 0.54 -15.14
N ARG A 43 -34.22 0.96 -15.04
CA ARG A 43 -34.68 2.29 -15.50
C ARG A 43 -34.10 3.45 -14.69
N GLU A 44 -33.88 3.26 -13.40
CA GLU A 44 -33.28 4.27 -12.52
C GLU A 44 -31.79 4.37 -12.78
N LEU A 45 -31.09 3.25 -12.92
CA LEU A 45 -29.66 3.23 -13.24
C LEU A 45 -29.34 3.92 -14.58
N LEU A 46 -30.19 3.73 -15.61
CA LEU A 46 -30.02 4.37 -16.92
C LEU A 46 -30.19 5.90 -16.91
N LYS A 47 -30.77 6.48 -15.84
CA LYS A 47 -30.87 7.93 -15.68
C LYS A 47 -29.59 8.58 -15.15
N VAL A 48 -28.65 7.76 -14.66
CA VAL A 48 -27.39 8.27 -14.11
C VAL A 48 -26.44 8.59 -15.25
N ASP A 49 -25.93 9.79 -15.26
CA ASP A 49 -24.97 10.23 -16.28
C ASP A 49 -23.70 9.36 -16.27
N GLY A 50 -23.25 8.97 -17.45
CA GLY A 50 -22.12 8.08 -17.65
C GLY A 50 -22.38 6.59 -17.39
N ILE A 51 -23.64 6.17 -17.09
CA ILE A 51 -24.06 4.78 -16.91
C ILE A 51 -24.86 4.33 -18.14
N GLY A 52 -24.22 3.58 -19.02
CA GLY A 52 -24.87 3.02 -20.23
C GLY A 52 -25.44 1.61 -20.00
N GLU A 53 -26.12 1.06 -21.01
CA GLU A 53 -26.81 -0.24 -20.94
C GLU A 53 -25.90 -1.41 -20.54
N GLU A 54 -24.67 -1.46 -21.07
CA GLU A 54 -23.68 -2.45 -20.72
C GLU A 54 -23.32 -2.41 -19.22
N THR A 55 -23.10 -1.19 -18.70
CA THR A 55 -22.80 -0.99 -17.27
C THR A 55 -23.97 -1.42 -16.41
N VAL A 56 -25.20 -1.09 -16.79
CA VAL A 56 -26.40 -1.51 -16.08
C VAL A 56 -26.54 -3.02 -16.08
N THR A 57 -26.29 -3.68 -17.20
CA THR A 57 -26.30 -5.15 -17.32
C THR A 57 -25.29 -5.76 -16.33
N ASN A 58 -24.06 -5.25 -16.29
CA ASN A 58 -23.02 -5.71 -15.36
C ASN A 58 -23.41 -5.49 -13.89
N ILE A 59 -24.07 -4.37 -13.56
CA ILE A 59 -24.59 -4.10 -12.21
C ILE A 59 -25.65 -5.15 -11.81
N ILE A 60 -26.57 -5.46 -12.71
CA ILE A 60 -27.66 -6.43 -12.46
C ILE A 60 -27.09 -7.85 -12.34
N GLU A 61 -26.20 -8.26 -13.24
CA GLU A 61 -25.58 -9.57 -13.22
C GLU A 61 -24.73 -9.80 -11.96
N ALA A 62 -24.11 -8.74 -11.44
CA ALA A 62 -23.37 -8.79 -10.19
C ALA A 62 -24.25 -9.05 -8.95
N LYS A 63 -25.59 -8.89 -9.03
CA LYS A 63 -26.54 -9.18 -7.94
C LYS A 63 -26.74 -10.70 -7.76
N ASN A 64 -25.66 -11.48 -7.78
CA ASN A 64 -25.67 -12.93 -7.62
C ASN A 64 -25.31 -13.32 -6.19
N GLU A 65 -26.30 -13.65 -5.39
CA GLU A 65 -26.15 -14.02 -3.97
C GLU A 65 -25.18 -15.21 -3.76
N LYS A 66 -25.14 -16.18 -4.67
CA LYS A 66 -24.22 -17.33 -4.55
C LYS A 66 -22.76 -16.88 -4.67
N ILE A 67 -22.47 -16.00 -5.63
CA ILE A 67 -21.12 -15.45 -5.82
C ILE A 67 -20.74 -14.59 -4.63
N LEU A 68 -21.64 -13.74 -4.17
CA LEU A 68 -21.43 -12.85 -3.03
C LEU A 68 -21.11 -13.63 -1.75
N ASN A 69 -21.93 -14.63 -1.42
CA ASN A 69 -21.74 -15.50 -0.27
C ASN A 69 -20.44 -16.33 -0.37
N TYR A 70 -20.04 -16.73 -1.57
CA TYR A 70 -18.73 -17.36 -1.78
C TYR A 70 -17.58 -16.41 -1.44
N HIS A 71 -17.64 -15.15 -1.90
CA HIS A 71 -16.61 -14.15 -1.58
C HIS A 71 -16.54 -13.85 -0.08
N ILE A 72 -17.67 -13.66 0.58
CA ILE A 72 -17.73 -13.42 2.04
C ILE A 72 -17.05 -14.57 2.79
N LYS A 73 -17.47 -15.81 2.55
CA LYS A 73 -16.89 -16.99 3.20
C LYS A 73 -15.41 -17.17 2.91
N TYR A 74 -14.98 -16.85 1.68
CA TYR A 74 -13.57 -16.92 1.31
C TYR A 74 -12.74 -15.88 2.09
N MET A 75 -13.24 -14.65 2.21
CA MET A 75 -12.59 -13.57 2.94
C MET A 75 -12.47 -13.89 4.43
N GLU A 76 -13.54 -14.40 5.05
CA GLU A 76 -13.53 -14.85 6.45
C GLU A 76 -12.48 -15.94 6.69
N LYS A 77 -12.48 -17.00 5.87
CA LYS A 77 -11.52 -18.09 5.98
C LYS A 77 -10.06 -17.65 5.86
N ASN A 78 -9.78 -16.60 5.08
CA ASN A 78 -8.42 -16.14 4.77
C ASN A 78 -8.02 -14.86 5.54
N ASN A 79 -8.81 -14.43 6.54
CA ASN A 79 -8.59 -13.21 7.32
C ASN A 79 -8.40 -11.96 6.42
N ILE A 80 -9.24 -11.84 5.40
CA ILE A 80 -9.30 -10.68 4.52
C ILE A 80 -10.47 -9.81 4.97
N ASP A 81 -10.20 -8.55 5.31
CA ASP A 81 -11.22 -7.52 5.58
C ASP A 81 -11.42 -6.64 4.35
N ILE A 82 -12.46 -5.81 4.37
CA ILE A 82 -12.71 -4.75 3.40
C ILE A 82 -13.00 -3.45 4.17
N ILE A 83 -12.34 -2.36 3.77
CA ILE A 83 -12.66 -1.00 4.22
C ILE A 83 -13.18 -0.20 3.04
N HIS A 84 -13.99 0.80 3.31
CA HIS A 84 -14.61 1.60 2.26
C HIS A 84 -14.50 3.11 2.52
N ILE A 85 -14.63 3.90 1.46
CA ILE A 85 -14.37 5.35 1.44
C ILE A 85 -15.19 6.16 2.45
N CYS A 86 -16.30 5.60 2.95
CA CYS A 86 -17.15 6.24 3.96
C CYS A 86 -16.73 5.90 5.41
N GLU A 87 -15.83 4.93 5.62
CA GLU A 87 -15.33 4.58 6.96
C GLU A 87 -14.28 5.57 7.45
N LYS A 88 -14.24 5.76 8.79
CA LYS A 88 -13.18 6.55 9.44
C LYS A 88 -11.80 5.92 9.31
N SER A 89 -11.75 4.59 9.22
CA SER A 89 -10.52 3.80 9.02
C SER A 89 -9.94 3.93 7.61
N TYR A 90 -10.73 4.39 6.63
CA TYR A 90 -10.23 4.59 5.25
C TYR A 90 -9.13 5.65 5.21
N PRO A 91 -8.00 5.42 4.48
CA PRO A 91 -6.88 6.33 4.45
C PRO A 91 -7.25 7.71 3.93
N GLN A 92 -7.10 8.74 4.78
CA GLN A 92 -7.49 10.10 4.44
C GLN A 92 -6.68 10.67 3.27
N ALA A 93 -5.39 10.35 3.19
CA ALA A 93 -4.55 10.76 2.06
C ALA A 93 -5.05 10.17 0.73
N LEU A 94 -5.47 8.90 0.74
CA LEU A 94 -5.99 8.22 -0.45
C LEU A 94 -7.38 8.72 -0.84
N LYS A 95 -8.20 9.13 0.12
CA LYS A 95 -9.53 9.68 -0.13
C LYS A 95 -9.50 10.96 -0.98
N GLN A 96 -8.37 11.69 -0.95
CA GLN A 96 -8.21 12.97 -1.64
C GLN A 96 -7.87 12.85 -3.12
N ILE A 97 -7.44 11.66 -3.60
CA ILE A 97 -7.13 11.51 -5.02
C ILE A 97 -8.41 11.46 -5.85
N TYR A 98 -8.34 11.93 -7.10
CA TYR A 98 -9.49 12.04 -8.01
C TYR A 98 -10.25 10.73 -8.20
N ASP A 99 -9.52 9.64 -8.35
CA ASP A 99 -10.03 8.30 -8.63
C ASP A 99 -9.83 7.34 -7.44
N ALA A 100 -10.07 7.85 -6.22
CA ALA A 100 -9.96 7.08 -4.98
C ALA A 100 -10.76 5.76 -5.09
N PRO A 101 -10.19 4.61 -4.68
CA PRO A 101 -10.93 3.35 -4.62
C PRO A 101 -12.14 3.46 -3.70
N ALA A 102 -13.33 3.04 -4.15
CA ALA A 102 -14.52 3.02 -3.31
C ALA A 102 -14.37 2.07 -2.10
N SER A 103 -13.58 1.01 -2.28
CA SER A 103 -13.24 0.05 -1.22
C SER A 103 -11.85 -0.56 -1.45
N LEU A 104 -11.24 -1.07 -0.37
CA LEU A 104 -9.96 -1.76 -0.36
C LEU A 104 -10.08 -3.06 0.41
N TYR A 105 -9.63 -4.15 -0.19
CA TYR A 105 -9.42 -5.43 0.47
C TYR A 105 -8.11 -5.37 1.25
N ILE A 106 -8.10 -5.91 2.47
CA ILE A 106 -6.99 -5.78 3.40
C ILE A 106 -6.68 -7.14 4.03
N ARG A 107 -5.41 -7.47 4.09
CA ARG A 107 -4.88 -8.56 4.90
C ARG A 107 -3.75 -8.01 5.78
N GLY A 108 -3.90 -8.11 7.09
CA GLY A 108 -2.94 -7.58 8.08
C GLY A 108 -3.46 -6.37 8.84
N ASN A 109 -2.58 -5.48 9.27
CA ASN A 109 -2.90 -4.39 10.17
C ASN A 109 -3.43 -3.15 9.43
N LYS A 110 -4.73 -2.87 9.52
CA LYS A 110 -5.36 -1.70 8.87
C LYS A 110 -5.00 -0.35 9.52
N GLU A 111 -4.61 -0.35 10.77
CA GLU A 111 -4.33 0.90 11.53
C GLU A 111 -3.13 1.68 10.98
N ILE A 112 -2.18 0.97 10.33
CA ILE A 112 -0.99 1.61 9.77
C ILE A 112 -1.28 2.43 8.51
N LEU A 113 -2.44 2.25 7.87
CA LEU A 113 -2.78 2.91 6.61
C LEU A 113 -2.87 4.45 6.74
N ASN A 114 -3.26 4.95 7.91
CA ASN A 114 -3.32 6.39 8.23
C ASN A 114 -2.03 6.92 8.89
N GLY A 115 -0.96 6.15 8.91
CA GLY A 115 0.33 6.54 9.47
C GLY A 115 1.13 7.51 8.59
N LYS A 116 2.38 7.72 8.96
CA LYS A 116 3.35 8.44 8.11
C LYS A 116 3.84 7.48 7.04
N ASN A 117 3.39 7.66 5.83
CA ASN A 117 3.65 6.74 4.71
C ASN A 117 4.55 7.40 3.67
N ILE A 118 5.59 6.70 3.22
CA ILE A 118 6.47 7.08 2.09
C ILE A 118 6.51 5.94 1.09
N GLY A 119 6.29 6.27 -0.18
CA GLY A 119 6.39 5.32 -1.28
C GLY A 119 7.87 5.08 -1.65
N ILE A 120 8.27 3.83 -1.91
CA ILE A 120 9.56 3.53 -2.52
C ILE A 120 9.29 2.71 -3.78
N VAL A 121 9.75 3.22 -4.92
CA VAL A 121 9.48 2.64 -6.24
C VAL A 121 10.74 2.61 -7.10
N GLY A 122 10.76 1.73 -8.10
CA GLY A 122 11.88 1.67 -9.03
C GLY A 122 11.85 0.47 -9.97
N CYS A 123 12.98 0.22 -10.63
CA CYS A 123 13.13 -0.83 -11.62
C CYS A 123 12.88 -2.24 -11.05
N ARG A 124 12.18 -3.08 -11.84
CA ARG A 124 12.03 -4.51 -11.54
C ARG A 124 13.35 -5.26 -11.66
N GLU A 125 14.19 -4.87 -12.61
CA GLU A 125 15.54 -5.37 -12.84
C GLU A 125 16.54 -4.33 -12.31
N CYS A 126 16.59 -4.17 -10.99
CA CYS A 126 17.48 -3.19 -10.36
C CYS A 126 18.92 -3.73 -10.25
N THR A 127 19.86 -2.79 -10.25
CA THR A 127 21.28 -3.09 -10.01
C THR A 127 21.55 -3.42 -8.53
N ASP A 128 22.74 -3.90 -8.20
CA ASP A 128 23.14 -4.10 -6.80
C ASP A 128 23.17 -2.79 -6.01
N TYR A 129 23.45 -1.67 -6.68
CA TYR A 129 23.31 -0.33 -6.10
C TYR A 129 21.83 -0.06 -5.75
N GLY A 130 20.91 -0.28 -6.70
CA GLY A 130 19.49 -0.10 -6.47
C GLY A 130 18.93 -0.97 -5.34
N LYS A 131 19.36 -2.24 -5.25
CA LYS A 131 19.01 -3.15 -4.14
C LYS A 131 19.43 -2.61 -2.78
N LYS A 132 20.71 -2.17 -2.70
CA LYS A 132 21.28 -1.60 -1.45
C LYS A 132 20.58 -0.29 -1.08
N ALA A 133 20.38 0.61 -2.04
CA ALA A 133 19.71 1.88 -1.82
C ALA A 133 18.26 1.68 -1.34
N ALA A 134 17.48 0.81 -2.00
CA ALA A 134 16.11 0.52 -1.58
C ALA A 134 16.04 0.00 -0.14
N LYS A 135 16.90 -0.97 0.23
CA LYS A 135 16.99 -1.47 1.60
C LYS A 135 17.41 -0.39 2.59
N TYR A 136 18.41 0.42 2.24
CA TYR A 136 18.94 1.49 3.09
C TYR A 136 17.87 2.51 3.45
N PHE A 137 17.19 3.06 2.44
CA PHE A 137 16.13 4.05 2.68
C PHE A 137 14.97 3.44 3.49
N ALA A 138 14.49 2.26 3.09
CA ALA A 138 13.37 1.63 3.77
C ALA A 138 13.68 1.28 5.23
N TYR A 139 14.86 0.71 5.49
CA TYR A 139 15.30 0.35 6.84
C TYR A 139 15.39 1.57 7.76
N ASN A 140 16.13 2.60 7.33
CA ASN A 140 16.35 3.78 8.18
C ASN A 140 15.08 4.63 8.35
N LEU A 141 14.24 4.79 7.32
CA LEU A 141 12.96 5.48 7.45
C LEU A 141 12.04 4.75 8.44
N SER A 142 11.98 3.41 8.38
CA SER A 142 11.17 2.64 9.33
C SER A 142 11.73 2.71 10.75
N LYS A 143 13.05 2.58 10.94
CA LYS A 143 13.70 2.53 12.25
C LYS A 143 13.79 3.90 12.90
N GLU A 144 14.36 4.87 12.19
CA GLU A 144 14.74 6.17 12.76
C GLU A 144 13.64 7.24 12.64
N LYS A 145 12.77 7.14 11.63
CA LYS A 145 11.70 8.13 11.37
C LYS A 145 10.29 7.59 11.65
N PHE A 146 10.16 6.30 12.01
CA PHE A 146 8.86 5.64 12.25
C PHE A 146 7.89 5.77 11.08
N VAL A 147 8.42 5.71 9.86
CA VAL A 147 7.69 5.86 8.61
C VAL A 147 7.31 4.49 8.06
N ASN A 148 6.07 4.33 7.64
CA ASN A 148 5.66 3.14 6.91
C ASN A 148 6.11 3.23 5.46
N ILE A 149 6.63 2.11 4.95
CA ILE A 149 7.08 2.01 3.56
C ILE A 149 5.94 1.46 2.71
N VAL A 150 5.57 2.19 1.67
CA VAL A 150 4.53 1.80 0.71
C VAL A 150 5.19 1.38 -0.59
N SER A 151 4.88 0.19 -1.10
CA SER A 151 5.37 -0.26 -2.39
C SER A 151 4.46 -1.31 -3.03
N GLY A 152 4.81 -1.76 -4.24
CA GLY A 152 3.93 -2.58 -5.07
C GLY A 152 4.17 -4.09 -5.02
N LEU A 153 5.04 -4.58 -4.14
CA LEU A 153 5.42 -6.00 -4.07
C LEU A 153 5.93 -6.59 -5.39
N ALA A 154 6.39 -5.76 -6.33
CA ALA A 154 6.99 -6.22 -7.57
C ALA A 154 8.42 -6.74 -7.33
N LYS A 155 9.01 -7.41 -8.35
CA LYS A 155 10.44 -7.74 -8.32
C LYS A 155 11.29 -6.46 -8.24
N GLY A 156 12.53 -6.59 -7.79
CA GLY A 156 13.50 -5.49 -7.77
C GLY A 156 13.27 -4.51 -6.63
N VAL A 157 13.28 -3.21 -6.91
CA VAL A 157 13.25 -2.14 -5.90
C VAL A 157 12.13 -2.33 -4.88
N ASP A 158 10.90 -2.65 -5.31
CA ASP A 158 9.75 -2.83 -4.43
C ASP A 158 10.00 -3.90 -3.36
N SER A 159 10.48 -5.09 -3.79
CA SER A 159 10.75 -6.19 -2.86
C SER A 159 11.89 -5.86 -1.89
N TYR A 160 12.95 -5.18 -2.36
CA TYR A 160 14.05 -4.78 -1.48
C TYR A 160 13.66 -3.68 -0.51
N ALA A 161 12.75 -2.77 -0.89
CA ALA A 161 12.17 -1.79 0.02
C ALA A 161 11.36 -2.48 1.14
N HIS A 162 10.50 -3.43 0.80
CA HIS A 162 9.76 -4.20 1.79
C HIS A 162 10.69 -4.97 2.74
N TRP A 163 11.70 -5.67 2.21
CA TRP A 163 12.71 -6.37 3.03
C TRP A 163 13.49 -5.42 3.95
N GLY A 164 13.79 -4.20 3.51
CA GLY A 164 14.42 -3.18 4.35
C GLY A 164 13.58 -2.82 5.57
N SER A 165 12.30 -2.56 5.38
CA SER A 165 11.36 -2.25 6.47
C SER A 165 11.12 -3.45 7.40
N VAL A 166 10.96 -4.66 6.85
CA VAL A 166 10.84 -5.90 7.65
C VAL A 166 12.09 -6.12 8.51
N GLY A 167 13.30 -5.91 7.95
CA GLY A 167 14.55 -6.02 8.71
C GLY A 167 14.64 -5.06 9.89
N ALA A 168 14.20 -3.81 9.72
CA ALA A 168 14.12 -2.84 10.80
C ALA A 168 13.19 -3.31 11.93
N ASN A 169 12.05 -3.89 11.58
CA ASN A 169 11.08 -4.41 12.56
C ASN A 169 11.62 -5.59 13.35
N ILE A 170 12.26 -6.56 12.70
CA ILE A 170 12.87 -7.72 13.36
C ILE A 170 13.93 -7.28 14.38
N GLU A 171 14.77 -6.31 14.02
CA GLU A 171 15.77 -5.77 14.92
C GLU A 171 15.15 -5.05 16.12
N CYS A 172 14.13 -4.23 15.91
CA CYS A 172 13.40 -3.56 16.99
C CYS A 172 12.76 -4.55 17.96
N GLU A 173 12.21 -5.65 17.48
CA GLU A 173 11.63 -6.70 18.34
C GLU A 173 12.69 -7.47 19.13
N SER A 174 13.84 -7.74 18.51
CA SER A 174 14.96 -8.44 19.16
C SER A 174 15.53 -7.64 20.31
N THR A 175 15.64 -6.32 20.18
CA THR A 175 16.09 -5.43 21.26
C THR A 175 15.10 -5.35 22.41
N LYS A 176 13.79 -5.38 22.15
CA LYS A 176 12.74 -5.46 23.19
C LYS A 176 12.85 -6.74 24.02
N ASN A 177 13.14 -7.87 23.40
CA ASN A 177 13.25 -9.17 24.06
C ASN A 177 14.55 -9.30 24.88
N CYS A 178 15.63 -8.65 24.47
CA CYS A 178 16.89 -8.63 25.23
C CYS A 178 16.76 -7.87 26.54
N GLY A 179 16.02 -6.76 26.56
CA GLY A 179 15.72 -6.01 27.81
C GLY A 179 14.90 -6.77 28.83
N LYS A 180 14.03 -7.68 28.41
CA LYS A 180 13.22 -8.52 29.31
C LYS A 180 13.99 -9.69 29.94
N LYS A 181 15.11 -10.11 29.36
CA LYS A 181 15.95 -11.21 29.92
C LYS A 181 16.93 -10.74 31.00
N GLN A 182 17.13 -9.43 31.17
CA GLN A 182 18.04 -8.93 32.24
C GLN A 182 17.39 -8.84 33.62
N GLU A 183 16.09 -9.03 33.78
CA GLU A 183 15.43 -9.02 35.09
C GLU A 183 15.52 -10.35 35.86
N SER A 184 16.12 -11.41 35.29
CA SER A 184 16.17 -12.74 35.93
C SER A 184 17.54 -13.26 36.39
N PHE A 185 18.61 -12.44 36.40
CA PHE A 185 19.88 -12.84 36.97
C PHE A 185 20.42 -11.77 37.93
N GLY A 186 20.44 -12.15 39.22
CA GLY A 186 20.79 -11.33 40.36
C GLY A 186 22.21 -10.81 40.39
N LYS A 187 22.32 -9.63 41.01
CA LYS A 187 23.44 -9.04 41.75
C LYS A 187 24.86 -9.40 41.35
N ILE A 188 25.55 -8.43 40.74
CA ILE A 188 26.96 -8.11 41.04
C ILE A 188 27.23 -6.63 40.66
N ASN A 189 27.56 -5.85 41.68
CA ASN A 189 28.37 -4.62 41.84
C ASN A 189 28.45 -3.50 40.76
N ASN A 190 27.91 -2.35 41.20
CA ASN A 190 28.45 -0.96 41.22
C ASN A 190 29.60 -0.61 40.27
N ASN A 191 29.29 0.24 39.36
CA ASN A 191 29.85 1.52 38.91
C ASN A 191 29.60 1.70 37.41
N CYS A 192 28.51 2.32 37.08
CA CYS A 192 28.41 3.05 35.80
C CYS A 192 27.47 4.25 35.98
N GLY A 193 27.94 5.38 35.55
CA GLY A 193 27.38 6.70 35.78
C GLY A 193 25.89 6.84 35.47
N LYS A 194 25.29 7.81 36.14
CA LYS A 194 23.91 8.22 36.04
C LYS A 194 23.50 8.35 34.54
N ILE A 195 22.76 7.37 34.07
CA ILE A 195 21.94 7.49 32.86
C ILE A 195 20.64 8.13 33.33
N ASN A 196 20.35 9.32 32.82
CA ASN A 196 19.13 10.05 33.12
C ASN A 196 17.91 9.18 32.83
N ASP A 197 17.05 9.02 33.83
CA ASP A 197 15.75 8.33 33.81
C ASP A 197 14.70 9.13 32.99
N ASP A 198 14.99 9.42 31.73
CA ASP A 198 14.01 9.97 30.79
C ASP A 198 13.58 8.92 29.74
N CYS A 199 13.75 7.64 30.08
CA CYS A 199 13.35 6.48 29.26
C CYS A 199 11.92 6.01 29.54
N GLY A 200 11.08 6.89 30.06
CA GLY A 200 9.66 6.67 30.25
C GLY A 200 8.85 7.08 29.03
N LYS A 201 8.49 6.11 28.16
CA LYS A 201 7.55 6.19 27.02
C LYS A 201 8.14 6.23 25.61
N LEU A 202 9.24 5.61 25.33
CA LEU A 202 9.51 5.19 23.95
C LEU A 202 8.87 3.82 23.74
N LYS A 203 7.61 3.78 23.30
CA LYS A 203 7.12 2.65 22.53
C LYS A 203 7.95 2.65 21.24
N ASN A 204 8.92 1.74 21.17
CA ASN A 204 9.74 1.52 19.96
C ASN A 204 8.87 0.83 18.89
N ASP A 205 7.91 1.55 18.33
CA ASP A 205 7.13 1.09 17.20
C ASP A 205 7.82 1.56 15.92
N CYS A 206 8.70 0.73 15.37
CA CYS A 206 9.24 0.96 14.03
C CYS A 206 8.10 1.12 13.03
N GLY A 207 8.29 1.96 12.02
CA GLY A 207 7.40 2.02 10.86
C GLY A 207 7.26 0.64 10.22
N LYS A 208 6.11 0.34 9.69
CA LYS A 208 5.77 -0.95 9.07
C LYS A 208 5.84 -0.85 7.54
N THR A 209 5.44 -1.91 6.85
CA THR A 209 5.37 -1.85 5.39
C THR A 209 3.99 -2.22 4.87
N ILE A 210 3.57 -1.53 3.80
CA ILE A 210 2.28 -1.64 3.14
C ILE A 210 2.52 -2.07 1.70
N ALA A 211 2.11 -3.29 1.37
CA ALA A 211 2.20 -3.81 0.00
C ALA A 211 0.87 -3.61 -0.73
N ILE A 212 0.92 -3.05 -1.93
CA ILE A 212 -0.27 -2.82 -2.74
C ILE A 212 -0.25 -3.76 -3.95
N LEU A 213 -1.29 -4.57 -4.13
CA LEU A 213 -1.37 -5.52 -5.24
C LEU A 213 -2.18 -4.98 -6.40
N GLY A 214 -1.85 -5.42 -7.63
CA GLY A 214 -2.62 -5.20 -8.85
C GLY A 214 -3.54 -6.37 -9.22
N ASN A 215 -3.88 -7.23 -8.24
CA ASN A 215 -4.72 -8.41 -8.37
C ASN A 215 -5.37 -8.72 -7.03
N GLY A 216 -6.26 -9.71 -6.96
CA GLY A 216 -6.91 -10.12 -5.72
C GLY A 216 -5.92 -10.64 -4.67
N LEU A 217 -6.27 -10.49 -3.37
CA LEU A 217 -5.41 -10.89 -2.25
C LEU A 217 -5.27 -12.42 -2.07
N ASP A 218 -6.04 -13.19 -2.81
CA ASP A 218 -5.97 -14.64 -2.88
C ASP A 218 -4.74 -15.17 -3.65
N MET A 219 -4.04 -14.28 -4.35
CA MET A 219 -2.89 -14.62 -5.16
C MET A 219 -1.75 -13.61 -4.94
N ILE A 220 -0.61 -14.07 -4.48
CA ILE A 220 0.60 -13.23 -4.42
C ILE A 220 1.33 -13.31 -5.76
N TYR A 221 1.54 -12.17 -6.38
CA TYR A 221 2.27 -12.01 -7.61
C TYR A 221 3.33 -10.90 -7.50
N PRO A 222 4.58 -11.16 -7.88
CA PRO A 222 5.11 -12.41 -8.42
C PRO A 222 5.23 -13.51 -7.34
N LYS A 223 5.25 -14.78 -7.76
CA LYS A 223 5.29 -15.93 -6.81
C LYS A 223 6.54 -15.95 -5.93
N GLU A 224 7.65 -15.41 -6.42
CA GLU A 224 8.92 -15.30 -5.68
C GLU A 224 8.79 -14.44 -4.42
N ASN A 225 7.78 -13.57 -4.35
CA ASN A 225 7.54 -12.68 -3.21
C ASN A 225 6.52 -13.23 -2.20
N ILE A 226 6.15 -14.52 -2.29
CA ILE A 226 5.22 -15.15 -1.32
C ILE A 226 5.79 -15.11 0.10
N GLU A 227 7.06 -15.45 0.27
CA GLU A 227 7.73 -15.38 1.59
C GLU A 227 7.74 -13.96 2.12
N LEU A 228 8.12 -12.98 1.30
CA LEU A 228 8.08 -11.56 1.66
C LEU A 228 6.68 -11.12 2.09
N ALA A 229 5.64 -11.51 1.35
CA ALA A 229 4.26 -11.21 1.72
C ALA A 229 3.88 -11.76 3.11
N ASN A 230 4.32 -12.96 3.42
CA ASN A 230 4.10 -13.56 4.74
C ASN A 230 4.88 -12.81 5.84
N GLU A 231 6.13 -12.43 5.57
CA GLU A 231 6.94 -11.65 6.52
C GLU A 231 6.38 -10.24 6.75
N ILE A 232 5.82 -9.59 5.73
CA ILE A 232 5.10 -8.32 5.89
C ILE A 232 4.00 -8.46 6.94
N ILE A 233 3.15 -9.49 6.81
CA ILE A 233 2.04 -9.71 7.75
C ILE A 233 2.54 -10.09 9.14
N ARG A 234 3.52 -11.00 9.26
CA ARG A 234 4.10 -11.43 10.55
C ARG A 234 4.69 -10.27 11.33
N ASN A 235 5.28 -9.29 10.65
CA ASN A 235 5.89 -8.12 11.26
C ASN A 235 4.93 -6.92 11.41
N GLY A 236 3.62 -7.17 11.41
CA GLY A 236 2.58 -6.15 11.66
C GLY A 236 2.34 -5.18 10.51
N GLY A 237 2.83 -5.50 9.31
CA GLY A 237 2.51 -4.79 8.08
C GLY A 237 1.14 -5.19 7.51
N THR A 238 0.85 -4.71 6.31
CA THR A 238 -0.41 -5.00 5.63
C THR A 238 -0.23 -5.16 4.12
N ILE A 239 -1.11 -5.95 3.53
CA ILE A 239 -1.24 -6.10 2.07
C ILE A 239 -2.64 -5.67 1.69
N ILE A 240 -2.74 -4.79 0.71
CA ILE A 240 -4.02 -4.26 0.25
C ILE A 240 -4.19 -4.42 -1.26
N SER A 241 -5.44 -4.46 -1.69
CA SER A 241 -5.81 -4.44 -3.10
C SER A 241 -7.16 -3.76 -3.30
N GLU A 242 -7.31 -3.06 -4.41
CA GLU A 242 -8.60 -2.58 -4.90
C GLU A 242 -9.42 -3.69 -5.57
N TYR A 243 -8.75 -4.76 -5.98
CA TYR A 243 -9.34 -5.84 -6.75
C TYR A 243 -9.88 -6.94 -5.85
N PRO A 244 -11.11 -7.44 -6.12
CA PRO A 244 -11.68 -8.55 -5.38
C PRO A 244 -10.86 -9.85 -5.57
N CYS A 245 -10.99 -10.76 -4.60
CA CYS A 245 -10.42 -12.10 -4.70
C CYS A 245 -10.89 -12.79 -5.99
N GLY A 246 -10.02 -13.58 -6.63
CA GLY A 246 -10.25 -14.17 -7.94
C GLY A 246 -9.78 -13.31 -9.13
N THR A 247 -9.43 -12.02 -8.90
CA THR A 247 -8.86 -11.17 -9.95
C THR A 247 -7.42 -11.59 -10.21
N LYS A 248 -7.14 -12.06 -11.43
CA LYS A 248 -5.79 -12.47 -11.85
C LYS A 248 -4.89 -11.26 -12.11
N PRO A 249 -3.55 -11.43 -11.98
CA PRO A 249 -2.61 -10.42 -12.40
C PRO A 249 -2.80 -10.04 -13.88
N ASP A 250 -2.94 -8.75 -14.14
CA ASP A 250 -3.11 -8.20 -15.48
C ASP A 250 -2.16 -7.01 -15.69
N LYS A 251 -1.65 -6.87 -16.93
CA LYS A 251 -0.71 -5.79 -17.29
C LYS A 251 -1.33 -4.40 -17.10
N MET A 252 -2.63 -4.26 -17.29
CA MET A 252 -3.34 -2.98 -17.11
C MET A 252 -3.54 -2.61 -15.64
N ASN A 253 -3.66 -3.60 -14.77
CA ASN A 253 -3.90 -3.36 -13.34
C ASN A 253 -2.66 -2.82 -12.61
N PHE A 254 -1.45 -3.18 -13.05
CA PHE A 254 -0.23 -2.73 -12.37
C PHE A 254 -0.01 -1.21 -12.47
N PRO A 255 -0.12 -0.56 -13.64
CA PRO A 255 -0.09 0.90 -13.73
C PRO A 255 -1.25 1.54 -12.96
N ALA A 256 -2.47 1.04 -13.10
CA ALA A 256 -3.64 1.58 -12.41
C ALA A 256 -3.47 1.53 -10.87
N ARG A 257 -2.88 0.46 -10.33
CA ARG A 257 -2.58 0.32 -8.92
C ARG A 257 -1.59 1.37 -8.40
N ASN A 258 -0.65 1.84 -9.23
CA ASN A 258 0.42 2.75 -8.79
C ASN A 258 -0.12 4.08 -8.23
N ARG A 259 -1.30 4.54 -8.68
CA ARG A 259 -1.98 5.71 -8.09
C ARG A 259 -2.32 5.53 -6.61
N ILE A 260 -2.49 4.27 -6.16
CA ILE A 260 -2.74 3.97 -4.75
C ILE A 260 -1.43 4.04 -3.95
N ILE A 261 -0.29 3.65 -4.55
CA ILE A 261 1.03 3.80 -3.90
C ILE A 261 1.30 5.28 -3.61
N SER A 262 1.20 6.14 -4.62
CA SER A 262 1.38 7.58 -4.44
C SER A 262 0.29 8.19 -3.56
N GLY A 263 -0.98 7.78 -3.74
CA GLY A 263 -2.13 8.30 -2.99
C GLY A 263 -2.08 8.03 -1.48
N LEU A 264 -1.51 6.90 -1.06
CA LEU A 264 -1.29 6.58 0.36
C LEU A 264 -0.07 7.29 0.95
N SER A 265 0.85 7.79 0.12
CA SER A 265 2.13 8.33 0.53
C SER A 265 2.11 9.85 0.59
N LYS A 266 2.89 10.43 1.49
CA LYS A 266 3.17 11.88 1.51
C LYS A 266 4.13 12.27 0.38
N GLY A 267 5.01 11.35 -0.01
CA GLY A 267 5.94 11.49 -1.11
C GLY A 267 6.44 10.12 -1.55
N ILE A 268 7.11 10.08 -2.68
CA ILE A 268 7.71 8.85 -3.23
C ILE A 268 9.22 9.02 -3.42
N ILE A 269 9.97 7.96 -3.14
CA ILE A 269 11.41 7.86 -3.42
C ILE A 269 11.59 6.97 -4.64
N VAL A 270 12.21 7.52 -5.68
CA VAL A 270 12.56 6.79 -6.91
C VAL A 270 14.01 6.36 -6.82
N ILE A 271 14.25 5.05 -6.74
CA ILE A 271 15.61 4.49 -6.58
C ILE A 271 16.33 4.32 -7.91
N GLU A 272 15.69 3.69 -8.87
CA GLU A 272 16.18 3.49 -10.23
C GLU A 272 15.02 3.55 -11.22
N ALA A 273 15.21 4.21 -12.35
CA ALA A 273 14.25 4.25 -13.44
C ALA A 273 14.96 4.31 -14.80
N LYS A 274 14.56 3.44 -15.74
CA LYS A 274 14.94 3.56 -17.14
C LYS A 274 14.17 4.73 -17.78
N GLU A 275 14.61 5.24 -18.92
CA GLU A 275 13.97 6.35 -19.64
C GLU A 275 12.47 6.12 -19.90
N LYS A 276 12.11 4.89 -20.28
CA LYS A 276 10.70 4.48 -20.48
C LYS A 276 10.37 3.38 -19.49
N SER A 277 9.92 3.75 -18.30
CA SER A 277 9.71 2.84 -17.18
C SER A 277 8.32 3.00 -16.58
N GLY A 278 7.70 1.90 -16.17
CA GLY A 278 6.46 1.92 -15.38
C GLY A 278 6.61 2.65 -14.04
N THR A 279 7.85 2.87 -13.58
CA THR A 279 8.16 3.68 -12.40
C THR A 279 7.78 5.15 -12.61
N LEU A 280 7.98 5.68 -13.84
CA LEU A 280 7.65 7.06 -14.18
C LEU A 280 6.13 7.30 -14.13
N ILE A 281 5.31 6.30 -14.43
CA ILE A 281 3.85 6.39 -14.27
C ILE A 281 3.49 6.65 -12.79
N THR A 282 4.22 6.09 -11.84
CA THR A 282 4.01 6.38 -10.41
C THR A 282 4.44 7.80 -10.06
N VAL A 283 5.49 8.31 -10.69
CA VAL A 283 5.93 9.70 -10.55
C VAL A 283 4.83 10.65 -11.07
N ASP A 284 4.28 10.38 -12.25
CA ASP A 284 3.21 11.20 -12.83
C ASP A 284 2.00 11.25 -11.88
N PHE A 285 1.55 10.10 -11.35
CA PHE A 285 0.48 10.09 -10.34
C PHE A 285 0.85 10.87 -9.08
N ALA A 286 2.10 10.78 -8.61
CA ALA A 286 2.53 11.51 -7.42
C ALA A 286 2.45 13.03 -7.66
N LEU A 287 2.90 13.51 -8.82
CA LEU A 287 2.83 14.93 -9.20
C LEU A 287 1.38 15.41 -9.34
N GLU A 288 0.53 14.64 -10.05
CA GLU A 288 -0.91 14.96 -10.19
C GLU A 288 -1.63 15.02 -8.82
N GLN A 289 -1.19 14.20 -7.86
CA GLN A 289 -1.75 14.14 -6.52
C GLN A 289 -1.09 15.13 -5.54
N GLY A 290 -0.15 15.98 -6.01
CA GLY A 290 0.56 16.95 -5.18
C GLY A 290 1.48 16.31 -4.13
N ARG A 291 2.09 15.16 -4.45
CA ARG A 291 3.04 14.44 -3.59
C ARG A 291 4.47 14.82 -3.91
N ASP A 292 5.31 14.86 -2.89
CA ASP A 292 6.75 15.10 -3.09
C ASP A 292 7.40 13.93 -3.85
N VAL A 293 8.33 14.27 -4.76
CA VAL A 293 9.12 13.31 -5.51
C VAL A 293 10.60 13.45 -5.12
N PHE A 294 11.12 12.43 -4.47
CA PHE A 294 12.51 12.31 -4.07
C PHE A 294 13.22 11.33 -5.01
N VAL A 295 14.42 11.64 -5.43
CA VAL A 295 15.11 10.85 -6.46
C VAL A 295 16.54 10.55 -6.02
N VAL A 296 16.87 9.25 -6.03
CA VAL A 296 18.23 8.81 -5.77
C VAL A 296 19.05 8.96 -7.04
N PRO A 297 20.18 9.70 -7.03
CA PRO A 297 21.03 9.87 -8.18
C PRO A 297 21.74 8.56 -8.54
N GLY A 298 22.03 8.38 -9.81
CA GLY A 298 22.73 7.18 -10.26
C GLY A 298 23.85 7.49 -11.26
N ASN A 299 24.63 6.47 -11.57
CA ASN A 299 25.74 6.59 -12.51
C ASN A 299 25.22 6.96 -13.91
N ILE A 300 25.86 7.95 -14.55
CA ILE A 300 25.49 8.42 -15.91
C ILE A 300 25.60 7.34 -16.98
N ASN A 301 26.43 6.33 -16.76
CA ASN A 301 26.60 5.19 -17.67
C ASN A 301 25.59 4.05 -17.42
N SER A 302 24.72 4.17 -16.39
CA SER A 302 23.73 3.15 -16.07
C SER A 302 22.41 3.45 -16.74
N ILE A 303 21.91 2.52 -17.55
CA ILE A 303 20.58 2.62 -18.18
C ILE A 303 19.45 2.74 -17.14
N ASN A 304 19.63 2.17 -15.94
CA ASN A 304 18.67 2.25 -14.85
C ASN A 304 18.66 3.61 -14.13
N SER A 305 19.61 4.48 -14.45
CA SER A 305 19.72 5.82 -13.86
C SER A 305 19.33 6.94 -14.81
N VAL A 306 19.02 6.65 -16.07
CA VAL A 306 18.63 7.66 -17.05
C VAL A 306 17.38 8.40 -16.59
N GLY A 307 16.31 7.67 -16.25
CA GLY A 307 15.06 8.28 -15.81
C GLY A 307 15.19 9.03 -14.49
N THR A 308 15.95 8.50 -13.50
CA THR A 308 16.17 9.20 -12.23
C THR A 308 16.97 10.47 -12.42
N ASN A 309 18.06 10.45 -13.19
CA ASN A 309 18.87 11.63 -13.46
C ASN A 309 18.09 12.67 -14.26
N ASP A 310 17.19 12.29 -15.14
CA ASP A 310 16.32 13.22 -15.87
C ASP A 310 15.25 13.84 -14.97
N LEU A 311 14.69 13.11 -14.04
CA LEU A 311 13.79 13.67 -13.02
C LEU A 311 14.50 14.75 -12.17
N ILE A 312 15.77 14.51 -11.80
CA ILE A 312 16.58 15.52 -11.08
C ILE A 312 16.76 16.79 -11.92
N LYS A 313 17.08 16.64 -13.23
CA LYS A 313 17.17 17.79 -14.14
C LYS A 313 15.86 18.58 -14.28
N GLN A 314 14.72 17.89 -14.14
CA GLN A 314 13.38 18.49 -14.15
C GLN A 314 13.00 19.16 -12.83
N GLY A 315 13.87 19.10 -11.81
CA GLY A 315 13.65 19.74 -10.52
C GLY A 315 13.16 18.84 -9.41
N ALA A 316 13.10 17.52 -9.61
CA ALA A 316 12.81 16.60 -8.52
C ALA A 316 13.91 16.65 -7.46
N LYS A 317 13.55 16.57 -6.18
CA LYS A 317 14.50 16.68 -5.09
C LYS A 317 15.44 15.48 -5.05
N MET A 318 16.73 15.73 -5.32
CA MET A 318 17.78 14.72 -5.17
C MET A 318 17.96 14.37 -3.68
N VAL A 319 18.07 13.08 -3.39
CA VAL A 319 18.33 12.57 -2.03
C VAL A 319 19.45 11.53 -2.05
N THR A 320 20.35 11.64 -1.08
CA THR A 320 21.48 10.73 -0.90
C THR A 320 21.46 10.04 0.46
N SER A 321 20.62 10.54 1.36
CA SER A 321 20.40 10.02 2.71
C SER A 321 18.92 10.03 3.05
N TYR A 322 18.49 9.12 3.95
CA TYR A 322 17.14 9.13 4.52
C TYR A 322 16.84 10.41 5.32
N GLU A 323 17.86 11.10 5.77
CA GLU A 323 17.74 12.40 6.49
C GLU A 323 17.24 13.53 5.58
N ASP A 324 17.45 13.41 4.26
CA ASP A 324 16.97 14.37 3.26
C ASP A 324 15.44 14.34 3.14
N ILE A 325 14.78 13.28 3.64
CA ILE A 325 13.32 13.10 3.64
C ILE A 325 12.76 13.78 4.91
N LYS A 326 12.11 14.92 4.70
CA LYS A 326 11.55 15.75 5.80
C LYS A 326 10.05 15.53 5.95
#